data_a9120a9234e5e2ec6e35695b3e8811d9
#
_entry.id   a9120a9234e5e2ec6e35695b3e8811d9
#
_cell.length_a   1.000
_cell.length_b   1.000
_cell.length_c   1.000
_cell.angle_alpha   90.00
_cell.angle_beta   90.00
_cell.angle_gamma   90.00
#
_symmetry.space_group_name_H-M   'P 1'
#
loop_
_entity.id
_entity.type
_entity.pdbx_description
1 polymer ?
#
loop_
_entity_poly.entity_id
_entity_poly.type
_entity_poly.pdbx_seq_one_letter_code
_entity_poly.pdbx_strand_id
1 'polypeptide(L)'
;MIISQPSWFALKFFLEFAEYFMKKSHRPETRVKNPEPKLGSPDWVIWAAWADRITFEDIEKKTGKTEADVIKIMRRSLKPSSFRLWRKRVNSQSIKHRKKFEYSRKQIRSKINKQDYL
;
A
#
# COMPACT_ATOMS: atom_id res chain seq x y z
N MET A 1 -47.14 36.91 -17.54
CA MET A 1 -46.86 35.66 -17.56
C MET A 1 -45.65 35.23 -16.90
N ILE A 2 -45.78 34.34 -16.19
CA ILE A 2 -44.73 34.08 -15.46
C ILE A 2 -43.87 33.12 -15.95
N ILE A 3 -42.79 33.54 -16.18
CA ILE A 3 -41.93 32.66 -16.58
C ILE A 3 -41.39 31.94 -15.57
N SER A 4 -41.53 30.73 -15.68
CA SER A 4 -40.89 29.87 -14.81
C SER A 4 -39.44 30.24 -14.65
N GLN A 5 -38.96 30.21 -13.50
CA GLN A 5 -37.59 30.40 -13.24
C GLN A 5 -36.75 29.46 -14.08
N PRO A 6 -35.68 29.94 -14.61
CA PRO A 6 -34.88 29.13 -15.49
C PRO A 6 -34.38 27.90 -14.74
N SER A 7 -34.30 26.84 -15.45
CA SER A 7 -33.88 25.55 -14.91
C SER A 7 -32.47 25.57 -14.30
N TRP A 8 -31.65 26.52 -14.71
CA TRP A 8 -30.32 26.68 -14.11
C TRP A 8 -30.38 27.09 -12.62
N PHE A 9 -31.44 27.79 -12.21
CA PHE A 9 -31.62 28.15 -10.81
C PHE A 9 -31.95 26.94 -9.93
N ALA A 10 -32.78 26.07 -10.46
CA ALA A 10 -33.07 24.81 -9.81
C ALA A 10 -31.85 23.87 -9.82
N LEU A 11 -31.09 23.88 -10.91
CA LEU A 11 -29.84 23.16 -11.01
C LEU A 11 -28.79 23.65 -10.02
N LYS A 12 -28.68 24.98 -9.88
CA LYS A 12 -27.79 25.57 -8.90
C LYS A 12 -28.16 25.17 -7.47
N PHE A 13 -29.43 25.20 -7.15
CA PHE A 13 -29.93 24.79 -5.86
C PHE A 13 -29.70 23.30 -5.62
N PHE A 14 -29.87 22.48 -6.62
CA PHE A 14 -29.60 21.06 -6.57
C PHE A 14 -28.12 20.75 -6.42
N LEU A 15 -27.25 21.49 -7.09
CA LEU A 15 -25.80 21.37 -6.95
C LEU A 15 -25.33 21.78 -5.55
N GLU A 16 -25.85 22.88 -5.03
CA GLU A 16 -25.57 23.29 -3.66
C GLU A 16 -26.03 22.26 -2.63
N PHE A 17 -27.18 21.68 -2.87
CA PHE A 17 -27.71 20.62 -2.03
C PHE A 17 -26.90 19.32 -2.15
N ALA A 18 -26.45 18.98 -3.34
CA ALA A 18 -25.57 17.85 -3.58
C ALA A 18 -24.20 18.04 -2.92
N GLU A 19 -23.64 19.26 -2.97
CA GLU A 19 -22.43 19.60 -2.24
C GLU A 19 -22.64 19.51 -0.73
N TYR A 20 -23.79 19.90 -0.25
CA TYR A 20 -24.14 19.76 1.17
C TYR A 20 -24.24 18.29 1.59
N PHE A 21 -24.82 17.43 0.74
CA PHE A 21 -24.94 16.00 1.00
C PHE A 21 -23.62 15.25 0.85
N MET A 22 -22.78 15.70 -0.07
CA MET A 22 -21.46 15.15 -0.30
C MET A 22 -20.37 15.80 0.55
N LYS A 23 -20.74 16.47 1.62
CA LYS A 23 -19.73 16.97 2.54
C LYS A 23 -18.84 15.82 2.97
N LYS A 24 -17.61 15.91 2.51
CA LYS A 24 -16.53 15.07 2.98
C LYS A 24 -16.61 14.99 4.49
N SER A 25 -16.49 13.79 5.02
CA SER A 25 -16.47 13.59 6.45
C SER A 25 -15.55 14.62 7.13
N HIS A 26 -15.96 15.16 8.25
CA HIS A 26 -15.13 16.08 9.03
C HIS A 26 -13.82 15.47 9.53
N ARG A 27 -13.53 14.25 9.12
CA ARG A 27 -12.24 13.64 9.37
C ARG A 27 -11.18 14.43 8.59
N PRO A 28 -10.12 14.91 9.26
CA PRO A 28 -9.04 15.56 8.55
C PRO A 28 -8.49 14.60 7.51
N GLU A 29 -8.26 15.10 6.31
CA GLU A 29 -7.57 14.33 5.30
C GLU A 29 -6.22 13.92 5.89
N THR A 30 -6.07 12.64 6.17
CA THR A 30 -4.80 12.13 6.61
C THR A 30 -3.84 12.24 5.43
N ARG A 31 -2.90 13.15 5.54
CA ARG A 31 -1.77 13.17 4.63
C ARG A 31 -1.14 11.79 4.69
N VAL A 32 -0.92 11.19 3.53
CA VAL A 32 -0.12 9.97 3.44
C VAL A 32 1.21 10.27 4.12
N LYS A 33 1.48 9.64 5.26
CA LYS A 33 2.66 9.92 6.07
C LYS A 33 3.96 9.74 5.29
N ASN A 34 3.97 8.81 4.33
CA ASN A 34 5.13 8.48 3.52
C ASN A 34 4.71 8.40 2.07
N PRO A 35 4.68 9.53 1.34
CA PRO A 35 4.37 9.50 -0.08
C PRO A 35 5.42 8.71 -0.85
N GLU A 36 4.99 8.02 -1.88
CA GLU A 36 5.87 7.25 -2.74
C GLU A 36 6.89 8.17 -3.43
N PRO A 37 8.20 7.94 -3.26
CA PRO A 37 9.23 8.66 -3.99
C PRO A 37 9.21 8.32 -5.47
N LYS A 38 9.89 9.14 -6.28
CA LYS A 38 9.99 8.88 -7.71
C LYS A 38 10.74 7.58 -7.97
N LEU A 39 10.18 6.74 -8.85
CA LEU A 39 10.85 5.51 -9.28
C LEU A 39 12.21 5.85 -9.92
N GLY A 40 13.24 5.14 -9.51
CA GLY A 40 14.61 5.39 -9.96
C GLY A 40 15.45 6.22 -9.00
N SER A 41 14.84 6.83 -7.97
CA SER A 41 15.59 7.47 -6.90
C SER A 41 16.04 6.43 -5.87
N PRO A 42 17.20 6.64 -5.20
CA PRO A 42 17.63 5.73 -4.14
C PRO A 42 16.63 5.65 -2.97
N ASP A 43 15.88 6.71 -2.73
CA ASP A 43 14.86 6.77 -1.69
C ASP A 43 13.69 5.84 -1.96
N TRP A 44 13.40 5.55 -3.22
CA TRP A 44 12.33 4.63 -3.59
C TRP A 44 12.56 3.22 -3.03
N VAL A 45 13.79 2.74 -3.08
CA VAL A 45 14.14 1.40 -2.57
C VAL A 45 13.95 1.33 -1.06
N ILE A 46 14.34 2.38 -0.34
CA ILE A 46 14.15 2.48 1.10
C ILE A 46 12.66 2.49 1.44
N TRP A 47 11.89 3.30 0.73
CA TRP A 47 10.46 3.38 0.90
C TRP A 47 9.78 2.02 0.63
N ALA A 48 10.13 1.36 -0.46
CA ALA A 48 9.59 0.05 -0.85
C ALA A 48 9.95 -1.05 0.15
N ALA A 49 11.15 -1.00 0.72
CA ALA A 49 11.59 -1.95 1.74
C ALA A 49 10.75 -1.84 3.02
N TRP A 50 10.31 -0.65 3.39
CA TRP A 50 9.41 -0.43 4.53
C TRP A 50 7.95 -0.75 4.21
N ALA A 51 7.53 -0.69 2.95
CA ALA A 51 6.16 -0.94 2.56
C ALA A 51 5.80 -2.43 2.69
N ASP A 52 4.76 -2.72 3.44
CA ASP A 52 4.36 -4.10 3.72
C ASP A 52 3.82 -4.83 2.50
N ARG A 53 3.21 -4.09 1.58
CA ARG A 53 2.58 -4.65 0.38
C ARG A 53 3.53 -4.91 -0.77
N ILE A 54 4.74 -4.36 -0.72
CA ILE A 54 5.74 -4.51 -1.78
C ILE A 54 6.69 -5.64 -1.38
N THR A 55 6.75 -6.66 -2.21
CA THR A 55 7.62 -7.81 -1.98
C THR A 55 9.03 -7.54 -2.51
N PHE A 56 10.02 -8.34 -2.08
CA PHE A 56 11.37 -8.23 -2.61
C PHE A 56 11.44 -8.56 -4.10
N GLU A 57 10.58 -9.47 -4.57
CA GLU A 57 10.48 -9.79 -5.99
C GLU A 57 9.98 -8.58 -6.80
N ASP A 58 9.04 -7.81 -6.26
CA ASP A 58 8.56 -6.59 -6.91
C ASP A 58 9.65 -5.51 -6.99
N ILE A 59 10.48 -5.38 -5.96
CA ILE A 59 11.62 -4.46 -5.95
C ILE A 59 12.64 -4.87 -7.02
N GLU A 60 12.96 -6.14 -7.09
CA GLU A 60 13.87 -6.69 -8.10
C GLU A 60 13.34 -6.45 -9.52
N LYS A 61 12.06 -6.67 -9.72
CA LYS A 61 11.39 -6.47 -11.01
C LYS A 61 11.42 -5.02 -11.48
N LYS A 62 11.27 -4.08 -10.55
CA LYS A 62 11.22 -2.65 -10.88
C LYS A 62 12.59 -1.97 -10.92
N THR A 63 13.54 -2.41 -10.11
CA THR A 63 14.85 -1.76 -9.95
C THR A 63 16.02 -2.65 -10.35
N GLY A 64 15.81 -3.97 -10.49
CA GLY A 64 16.87 -4.93 -10.72
C GLY A 64 17.70 -5.28 -9.48
N LYS A 65 17.33 -4.74 -8.31
CA LYS A 65 18.07 -4.98 -7.06
C LYS A 65 17.52 -6.21 -6.34
N THR A 66 18.40 -7.15 -6.03
CA THR A 66 18.04 -8.36 -5.29
C THR A 66 17.79 -8.07 -3.81
N GLU A 67 17.26 -9.04 -3.09
CA GLU A 67 17.06 -8.93 -1.64
C GLU A 67 18.36 -8.58 -0.90
N ALA A 68 19.48 -9.21 -1.27
CA ALA A 68 20.79 -8.94 -0.69
C ALA A 68 21.21 -7.48 -0.91
N ASP A 69 20.95 -6.94 -2.08
CA ASP A 69 21.25 -5.54 -2.40
C ASP A 69 20.39 -4.58 -1.58
N VAL A 70 19.12 -4.89 -1.41
CA VAL A 70 18.20 -4.11 -0.57
C VAL A 70 18.68 -4.10 0.88
N ILE A 71 19.10 -5.23 1.41
CA ILE A 71 19.63 -5.34 2.77
C ILE A 71 20.88 -4.47 2.94
N LYS A 72 21.79 -4.47 1.97
CA LYS A 72 22.97 -3.62 2.00
C LYS A 72 22.62 -2.13 2.01
N ILE A 73 21.67 -1.74 1.17
CA ILE A 73 21.19 -0.35 1.10
C ILE A 73 20.57 0.07 2.42
N MET A 74 19.71 -0.76 2.99
CA MET A 74 19.06 -0.47 4.26
C MET A 74 20.06 -0.38 5.41
N ARG A 75 21.07 -1.22 5.42
CA ARG A 75 22.14 -1.18 6.42
C ARG A 75 22.92 0.12 6.37
N ARG A 76 23.18 0.65 5.18
CA ARG A 76 23.90 1.92 4.99
C ARG A 76 23.02 3.13 5.33
N SER A 77 21.76 3.08 4.97
CA SER A 77 20.85 4.23 5.05
C SER A 77 20.21 4.40 6.41
N LEU A 78 20.00 3.32 7.15
CA LEU A 78 19.34 3.36 8.45
C LEU A 78 20.35 3.34 9.59
N LYS A 79 19.94 3.93 10.73
CA LYS A 79 20.66 3.75 11.99
C LYS A 79 20.67 2.28 12.38
N PRO A 80 21.69 1.78 13.11
CA PRO A 80 21.74 0.38 13.51
C PRO A 80 20.49 -0.13 14.23
N SER A 81 19.91 0.68 15.10
CA SER A 81 18.66 0.34 15.80
C SER A 81 17.46 0.21 14.85
N SER A 82 17.33 1.16 13.93
CA SER A 82 16.27 1.14 12.91
C SER A 82 16.42 -0.03 11.95
N PHE A 83 17.63 -0.36 11.56
CA PHE A 83 17.93 -1.50 10.72
C PHE A 83 17.54 -2.83 11.39
N ARG A 84 17.83 -3.00 12.67
CA ARG A 84 17.43 -4.20 13.43
C ARG A 84 15.92 -4.34 13.51
N LEU A 85 15.20 -3.26 13.76
CA LEU A 85 13.74 -3.25 13.76
C LEU A 85 13.18 -3.62 12.40
N TRP A 86 13.73 -3.07 11.34
CA TRP A 86 13.31 -3.40 9.98
C TRP A 86 13.54 -4.87 9.67
N ARG A 87 14.71 -5.42 9.97
CA ARG A 87 15.02 -6.85 9.76
C ARG A 87 14.07 -7.76 10.50
N LYS A 88 13.82 -7.46 11.76
CA LYS A 88 12.88 -8.23 12.58
C LYS A 88 11.48 -8.21 11.98
N ARG A 89 11.01 -7.04 11.56
CA ARG A 89 9.70 -6.89 10.93
C ARG A 89 9.60 -7.67 9.62
N VAL A 90 10.57 -7.55 8.75
CA VAL A 90 10.59 -8.25 7.45
C VAL A 90 10.63 -9.77 7.63
N ASN A 91 11.42 -10.26 8.56
CA ASN A 91 11.51 -11.69 8.84
C ASN A 91 10.21 -12.27 9.41
N SER A 92 9.44 -11.48 10.15
CA SER A 92 8.16 -11.90 10.71
C SER A 92 7.01 -11.86 9.69
N GLN A 93 7.15 -11.10 8.59
CA GLN A 93 6.11 -10.94 7.59
C GLN A 93 6.29 -11.90 6.42
N SER A 94 5.43 -12.90 6.33
CA SER A 94 5.45 -13.87 5.23
C SER A 94 5.13 -13.24 3.87
N ILE A 95 4.36 -12.14 3.85
CA ILE A 95 3.95 -11.47 2.62
C ILE A 95 5.14 -10.87 1.86
N LYS A 96 6.20 -10.46 2.56
CA LYS A 96 7.38 -9.85 1.95
C LYS A 96 8.09 -10.77 0.96
N HIS A 97 7.93 -12.07 1.12
CA HIS A 97 8.47 -13.09 0.22
C HIS A 97 7.32 -13.82 -0.47
N ARG A 98 6.97 -13.38 -1.66
CA ARG A 98 5.81 -13.90 -2.41
C ARG A 98 5.84 -15.40 -2.59
N LYS A 99 6.97 -15.97 -2.99
CA LYS A 99 7.11 -17.42 -3.23
C LYS A 99 6.88 -18.25 -1.96
N LYS A 100 7.45 -17.81 -0.84
CA LYS A 100 7.23 -18.48 0.46
C LYS A 100 5.78 -18.38 0.89
N PHE A 101 5.17 -17.24 0.69
CA PHE A 101 3.77 -17.00 1.04
C PHE A 101 2.82 -17.90 0.24
N GLU A 102 3.01 -17.99 -1.07
CA GLU A 102 2.21 -18.85 -1.95
C GLU A 102 2.38 -20.33 -1.59
N TYR A 103 3.59 -20.76 -1.32
CA TYR A 103 3.89 -22.12 -0.91
C TYR A 103 3.19 -22.48 0.41
N SER A 104 3.27 -21.62 1.40
CA SER A 104 2.58 -21.82 2.69
C SER A 104 1.07 -21.90 2.52
N ARG A 105 0.51 -21.06 1.67
CA ARG A 105 -0.91 -21.09 1.37
C ARG A 105 -1.36 -22.37 0.68
N LYS A 106 -0.58 -22.88 -0.26
CA LYS A 106 -0.86 -24.15 -0.92
C LYS A 106 -0.86 -25.31 0.07
N GLN A 107 0.09 -25.33 1.00
CA GLN A 107 0.16 -26.36 2.04
C GLN A 107 -1.05 -26.33 2.97
N ILE A 108 -1.48 -25.16 3.40
CA ILE A 108 -2.67 -24.99 4.25
C ILE A 108 -3.92 -25.51 3.50
N ARG A 109 -4.10 -25.14 2.25
CA ARG A 109 -5.23 -25.62 1.43
C ARG A 109 -5.22 -27.13 1.29
N SER A 110 -4.08 -27.76 1.07
CA SER A 110 -3.98 -29.21 0.93
C SER A 110 -4.32 -29.93 2.24
N LYS A 111 -3.98 -29.35 3.39
CA LYS A 111 -4.34 -29.90 4.70
C LYS A 111 -5.84 -29.79 4.97
N ILE A 112 -6.43 -28.67 4.66
CA ILE A 112 -7.88 -28.46 4.81
C ILE A 112 -8.64 -29.45 3.94
N ASN A 113 -8.29 -29.57 2.66
CA ASN A 113 -8.95 -30.49 1.74
C ASN A 113 -8.84 -31.97 2.20
N LYS A 114 -7.73 -32.37 2.84
CA LYS A 114 -7.60 -33.70 3.39
C LYS A 114 -8.50 -33.93 4.59
N GLN A 115 -8.74 -32.92 5.40
CA GLN A 115 -9.64 -33.04 6.57
C GLN A 115 -11.10 -33.16 6.16
N ASP A 116 -11.49 -32.53 5.07
CA ASP A 116 -12.87 -32.59 4.57
C ASP A 116 -13.26 -33.99 4.01
N TYR A 117 -12.26 -34.81 3.69
CA TYR A 117 -12.48 -36.18 3.15
C TYR A 117 -12.34 -37.27 4.20
N LEU A 118 -12.05 -36.91 5.43
CA LEU A 118 -12.00 -37.84 6.56
C LEU A 118 -13.26 -37.73 7.40
#